data_3893d75c41fbba2abff66df5ad0ec773
#
_entry.id   3893d75c41fbba2abff66df5ad0ec773
#
_cell.length_a   1.000
_cell.length_b   1.000
_cell.length_c   1.000
_cell.angle_alpha   90.00
_cell.angle_beta   90.00
_cell.angle_gamma   90.00
#
_symmetry.space_group_name_H-M   'P 1'
#
loop_
_entity.id
_entity.type
_entity.pdbx_description
1 polymer ?
#
loop_
_entity_poly.entity_id
_entity_poly.type
_entity_poly.pdbx_seq_one_letter_code
_entity_poly.pdbx_strand_id
1 'polypeptide(L)'
;HGIGTSEVEHVLATQTLRQEKARNMLVRVDGQLGPGVTAKDVALAVIGEIGTAGGTGYVIEFAGPVVRDLSMEGRMTLCNLTIEGGAKAGLVAPDDKTFAYIQGKPSAPKGAAWDMALSYWKSFVSDEGAHFDRTVVIDGSALVPMVTWGTSPEDVIPVTGNVPDPESFATPDKRAAAHRALDYMGLTAGQPISEARIDRVFIGSCTNSRIEDMRAAAAVVQEAFLHGRLVAPHVKAMVVPGSGLVKEQAEAEGLDAIFKAAGFEWREPGCSMCLAMNPDKLAPQERCASTSNRNFEGRQGRAGRTHLVSPAMAAAAAIAGHLVDVRTWLEETA
;
A
#
# COMPACT_ATOMS: atom_id res chain seq x y z
N HIS A 1 -6.14 -1.69 -14.50
CA HIS A 1 -5.27 -1.63 -15.66
C HIS A 1 -4.67 -0.23 -15.78
N GLY A 2 -3.34 -0.13 -15.80
CA GLY A 2 -2.63 1.13 -15.97
C GLY A 2 -2.31 1.38 -17.45
N ILE A 3 -2.42 2.63 -17.90
CA ILE A 3 -2.01 3.07 -19.24
C ILE A 3 -1.05 4.27 -19.12
N GLY A 4 -0.14 4.39 -20.08
CA GLY A 4 0.77 5.54 -20.16
C GLY A 4 0.11 6.79 -20.71
N THR A 5 0.71 7.95 -20.49
CA THR A 5 0.17 9.25 -20.94
C THR A 5 -0.02 9.30 -22.46
N SER A 6 0.91 8.74 -23.22
CA SER A 6 0.81 8.63 -24.70
C SER A 6 -0.35 7.76 -25.17
N GLU A 7 -0.70 6.74 -24.39
CA GLU A 7 -1.85 5.87 -24.67
C GLU A 7 -3.17 6.57 -24.39
N VAL A 8 -3.20 7.50 -23.42
CA VAL A 8 -4.40 8.30 -23.11
C VAL A 8 -4.86 9.11 -24.32
N GLU A 9 -3.95 9.77 -25.03
CA GLU A 9 -4.25 10.51 -26.24
C GLU A 9 -4.89 9.60 -27.32
N HIS A 10 -4.29 8.42 -27.55
CA HIS A 10 -4.82 7.44 -28.49
C HIS A 10 -6.21 6.97 -28.10
N VAL A 11 -6.44 6.63 -26.83
CA VAL A 11 -7.74 6.19 -26.33
C VAL A 11 -8.80 7.27 -26.44
N LEU A 12 -8.46 8.53 -26.14
CA LEU A 12 -9.40 9.65 -26.30
C LEU A 12 -9.80 9.86 -27.77
N ALA A 13 -8.85 9.68 -28.69
CA ALA A 13 -9.11 9.88 -30.14
C ALA A 13 -9.87 8.69 -30.76
N THR A 14 -9.59 7.46 -30.35
CA THR A 14 -10.03 6.26 -31.09
C THR A 14 -10.94 5.33 -30.28
N GLN A 15 -11.08 5.55 -28.96
CA GLN A 15 -11.76 4.65 -28.01
C GLN A 15 -11.22 3.21 -28.06
N THR A 16 -9.95 3.06 -28.45
CA THR A 16 -9.27 1.77 -28.55
C THR A 16 -7.91 1.81 -27.85
N LEU A 17 -7.47 0.64 -27.40
CA LEU A 17 -6.12 0.45 -26.86
C LEU A 17 -5.58 -0.87 -27.40
N ARG A 18 -4.45 -0.82 -28.12
CA ARG A 18 -3.78 -2.03 -28.59
C ARG A 18 -3.15 -2.76 -27.40
N GLN A 19 -3.55 -4.01 -27.19
CA GLN A 19 -3.02 -4.88 -26.15
C GLN A 19 -2.53 -6.20 -26.71
N GLU A 20 -1.44 -6.72 -26.14
CA GLU A 20 -1.08 -8.12 -26.29
C GLU A 20 -1.83 -8.96 -25.25
N LYS A 21 -2.22 -10.19 -25.61
CA LYS A 21 -2.84 -11.12 -24.68
C LYS A 21 -1.90 -11.34 -23.49
N ALA A 22 -2.40 -11.07 -22.29
CA ALA A 22 -1.64 -11.29 -21.07
C ALA A 22 -1.54 -12.79 -20.75
N ARG A 23 -0.46 -13.17 -20.09
CA ARG A 23 -0.36 -14.43 -19.35
C ARG A 23 -1.10 -14.31 -18.03
N ASN A 24 -1.49 -15.44 -17.44
CA ASN A 24 -2.20 -15.48 -16.17
C ASN A 24 -1.26 -15.86 -15.03
N MET A 25 -1.24 -15.06 -13.96
CA MET A 25 -0.51 -15.37 -12.72
C MET A 25 -1.51 -15.52 -11.59
N LEU A 26 -1.40 -16.59 -10.83
CA LEU A 26 -2.10 -16.75 -9.56
C LEU A 26 -1.18 -16.33 -8.41
N VAL A 27 -1.64 -15.41 -7.58
CA VAL A 27 -1.03 -15.11 -6.27
C VAL A 27 -2.00 -15.60 -5.20
N ARG A 28 -1.64 -16.69 -4.54
CA ARG A 28 -2.44 -17.29 -3.48
C ARG A 28 -1.84 -16.91 -2.13
N VAL A 29 -2.67 -16.33 -1.26
CA VAL A 29 -2.26 -15.99 0.10
C VAL A 29 -3.01 -16.89 1.07
N ASP A 30 -2.28 -17.84 1.64
CA ASP A 30 -2.81 -18.84 2.56
C ASP A 30 -2.70 -18.39 4.03
N GLY A 31 -3.34 -19.14 4.92
CA GLY A 31 -3.34 -18.85 6.35
C GLY A 31 -4.29 -17.72 6.76
N GLN A 32 -3.91 -16.95 7.76
CA GLN A 32 -4.67 -15.84 8.32
C GLN A 32 -3.71 -14.71 8.71
N LEU A 33 -4.05 -13.46 8.42
CA LEU A 33 -3.21 -12.31 8.83
C LEU A 33 -3.22 -12.15 10.35
N GLY A 34 -2.03 -11.92 10.89
CA GLY A 34 -1.86 -11.57 12.30
C GLY A 34 -2.30 -10.13 12.60
N PRO A 35 -2.40 -9.74 13.89
CA PRO A 35 -2.66 -8.37 14.30
C PRO A 35 -1.70 -7.37 13.64
N GLY A 36 -2.17 -6.20 13.29
CA GLY A 36 -1.36 -5.12 12.71
C GLY A 36 -0.92 -5.32 11.26
N VAL A 37 -1.18 -6.49 10.66
CA VAL A 37 -0.88 -6.77 9.25
C VAL A 37 -2.08 -6.40 8.38
N THR A 38 -1.83 -5.65 7.32
CA THR A 38 -2.86 -5.10 6.43
C THR A 38 -2.70 -5.59 4.99
N ALA A 39 -3.68 -5.28 4.14
CA ALA A 39 -3.57 -5.54 2.70
C ALA A 39 -2.35 -4.86 2.05
N LYS A 40 -1.87 -3.72 2.61
CA LYS A 40 -0.65 -3.05 2.15
C LYS A 40 0.58 -3.92 2.39
N ASP A 41 0.65 -4.56 3.54
CA ASP A 41 1.77 -5.46 3.90
C ASP A 41 1.78 -6.69 2.99
N VAL A 42 0.60 -7.27 2.73
CA VAL A 42 0.45 -8.37 1.75
C VAL A 42 0.93 -7.93 0.36
N ALA A 43 0.51 -6.77 -0.11
CA ALA A 43 0.91 -6.27 -1.43
C ALA A 43 2.42 -6.03 -1.53
N LEU A 44 3.03 -5.44 -0.49
CA LEU A 44 4.48 -5.24 -0.43
C LEU A 44 5.23 -6.58 -0.39
N ALA A 45 4.75 -7.55 0.38
CA ALA A 45 5.34 -8.90 0.42
C ALA A 45 5.27 -9.58 -0.96
N VAL A 46 4.14 -9.47 -1.66
CA VAL A 46 4.00 -10.00 -3.03
C VAL A 46 4.99 -9.33 -3.98
N ILE A 47 5.12 -7.99 -3.93
CA ILE A 47 6.07 -7.26 -4.79
C ILE A 47 7.51 -7.65 -4.44
N GLY A 48 7.84 -7.81 -3.16
CA GLY A 48 9.14 -8.31 -2.72
C GLY A 48 9.47 -9.69 -3.27
N GLU A 49 8.48 -10.60 -3.32
CA GLU A 49 8.63 -11.96 -3.84
C GLU A 49 8.79 -12.01 -5.35
N ILE A 50 7.95 -11.27 -6.10
CA ILE A 50 7.98 -11.34 -7.57
C ILE A 50 8.96 -10.35 -8.21
N GLY A 51 9.31 -9.27 -7.52
CA GLY A 51 10.06 -8.12 -8.04
C GLY A 51 9.19 -7.14 -8.84
N THR A 52 9.70 -5.93 -9.06
CA THR A 52 8.99 -4.85 -9.80
C THR A 52 8.78 -5.16 -11.29
N ALA A 53 9.49 -6.13 -11.85
CA ALA A 53 9.30 -6.61 -13.22
C ALA A 53 8.67 -8.00 -13.30
N GLY A 54 8.44 -8.68 -12.17
CA GLY A 54 7.99 -10.07 -12.12
C GLY A 54 6.59 -10.31 -12.66
N GLY A 55 5.74 -9.27 -12.64
CA GLY A 55 4.41 -9.27 -13.22
C GLY A 55 4.33 -8.82 -14.68
N THR A 56 5.47 -8.50 -15.31
CA THR A 56 5.48 -7.98 -16.69
C THR A 56 4.85 -8.96 -17.68
N GLY A 57 3.83 -8.49 -18.37
CA GLY A 57 3.06 -9.30 -19.32
C GLY A 57 2.01 -10.20 -18.69
N TYR A 58 1.81 -10.15 -17.37
CA TYR A 58 0.78 -10.89 -16.65
C TYR A 58 -0.43 -10.03 -16.27
N VAL A 59 -1.56 -10.70 -16.13
CA VAL A 59 -2.68 -10.30 -15.27
C VAL A 59 -2.61 -11.19 -14.03
N ILE A 60 -2.73 -10.59 -12.84
CA ILE A 60 -2.63 -11.31 -11.56
C ILE A 60 -4.03 -11.53 -11.00
N GLU A 61 -4.38 -12.80 -10.75
CA GLU A 61 -5.53 -13.16 -9.91
C GLU A 61 -5.04 -13.40 -8.49
N PHE A 62 -5.64 -12.69 -7.53
CA PHE A 62 -5.41 -12.92 -6.10
C PHE A 62 -6.47 -13.88 -5.56
N ALA A 63 -6.02 -14.90 -4.83
CA ALA A 63 -6.88 -15.91 -4.22
C ALA A 63 -6.34 -16.35 -2.85
N GLY A 64 -7.03 -17.29 -2.24
CA GLY A 64 -6.68 -17.84 -0.94
C GLY A 64 -7.54 -17.31 0.21
N PRO A 65 -7.47 -17.92 1.42
CA PRO A 65 -8.28 -17.53 2.56
C PRO A 65 -8.06 -16.09 2.97
N VAL A 66 -6.82 -15.63 3.03
CA VAL A 66 -6.50 -14.23 3.37
C VAL A 66 -7.23 -13.25 2.43
N VAL A 67 -7.17 -13.48 1.11
CA VAL A 67 -7.82 -12.58 0.13
C VAL A 67 -9.34 -12.59 0.27
N ARG A 68 -9.94 -13.75 0.56
CA ARG A 68 -11.38 -13.84 0.84
C ARG A 68 -11.77 -13.07 2.11
N ASP A 69 -10.89 -13.04 3.11
CA ASP A 69 -11.15 -12.35 4.38
C ASP A 69 -10.97 -10.83 4.28
N LEU A 70 -10.18 -10.34 3.33
CA LEU A 70 -10.02 -8.91 3.11
C LEU A 70 -11.36 -8.21 2.82
N SER A 71 -11.46 -6.97 3.28
CA SER A 71 -12.49 -6.02 2.86
C SER A 71 -12.39 -5.69 1.37
N MET A 72 -13.38 -5.00 0.83
CA MET A 72 -13.31 -4.51 -0.56
C MET A 72 -12.17 -3.51 -0.75
N GLU A 73 -11.94 -2.64 0.22
CA GLU A 73 -10.84 -1.68 0.23
C GLU A 73 -9.48 -2.38 0.24
N GLY A 74 -9.32 -3.44 1.04
CA GLY A 74 -8.12 -4.27 1.05
C GLY A 74 -7.88 -4.98 -0.28
N ARG A 75 -8.93 -5.54 -0.90
CA ARG A 75 -8.84 -6.13 -2.25
C ARG A 75 -8.46 -5.11 -3.31
N MET A 76 -9.02 -3.90 -3.24
CA MET A 76 -8.63 -2.81 -4.14
C MET A 76 -7.17 -2.39 -3.93
N THR A 77 -6.65 -2.45 -2.71
CA THR A 77 -5.23 -2.20 -2.43
C THR A 77 -4.35 -3.22 -3.14
N LEU A 78 -4.66 -4.53 -3.06
CA LEU A 78 -3.93 -5.56 -3.81
C LEU A 78 -3.96 -5.30 -5.32
N CYS A 79 -5.15 -5.08 -5.88
CA CYS A 79 -5.31 -4.84 -7.32
C CYS A 79 -4.58 -3.58 -7.81
N ASN A 80 -4.59 -2.50 -7.03
CA ASN A 80 -3.91 -1.26 -7.39
C ASN A 80 -2.38 -1.40 -7.36
N LEU A 81 -1.85 -2.17 -6.40
CA LEU A 81 -0.41 -2.34 -6.25
C LEU A 81 0.20 -3.37 -7.21
N THR A 82 -0.62 -4.12 -7.98
CA THR A 82 -0.08 -5.02 -9.03
C THR A 82 0.73 -4.29 -10.09
N ILE A 83 0.39 -3.03 -10.36
CA ILE A 83 1.12 -2.19 -11.32
C ILE A 83 2.56 -1.96 -10.86
N GLU A 84 2.80 -1.89 -9.56
CA GLU A 84 4.14 -1.74 -8.98
C GLU A 84 4.99 -3.01 -9.12
N GLY A 85 4.36 -4.18 -9.27
CA GLY A 85 5.00 -5.44 -9.67
C GLY A 85 5.13 -5.62 -11.19
N GLY A 86 4.77 -4.60 -12.00
CA GLY A 86 4.85 -4.62 -13.46
C GLY A 86 3.69 -5.31 -14.18
N ALA A 87 2.66 -5.77 -13.45
CA ALA A 87 1.53 -6.46 -14.05
C ALA A 87 0.59 -5.52 -14.80
N LYS A 88 -0.11 -6.05 -15.81
CA LYS A 88 -1.10 -5.28 -16.59
C LYS A 88 -2.37 -4.98 -15.79
N ALA A 89 -2.78 -5.91 -14.94
CA ALA A 89 -3.97 -5.76 -14.08
C ALA A 89 -3.90 -6.74 -12.90
N GLY A 90 -4.68 -6.44 -11.86
CA GLY A 90 -4.96 -7.33 -10.75
C GLY A 90 -6.46 -7.53 -10.59
N LEU A 91 -6.87 -8.73 -10.22
CA LEU A 91 -8.26 -9.08 -9.95
C LEU A 91 -8.41 -9.96 -8.73
N VAL A 92 -9.59 -9.88 -8.14
CA VAL A 92 -10.11 -10.82 -7.14
C VAL A 92 -11.45 -11.30 -7.64
N ALA A 93 -11.68 -12.61 -7.64
CA ALA A 93 -12.96 -13.18 -8.02
C ALA A 93 -14.10 -12.59 -7.18
N PRO A 94 -15.23 -12.18 -7.80
CA PRO A 94 -16.34 -11.61 -7.06
C PRO A 94 -16.99 -12.66 -6.14
N ASP A 95 -17.30 -12.27 -4.92
CA ASP A 95 -17.95 -13.09 -3.91
C ASP A 95 -19.05 -12.29 -3.17
N ASP A 96 -19.61 -12.87 -2.13
CA ASP A 96 -20.71 -12.25 -1.37
C ASP A 96 -20.30 -10.88 -0.77
N LYS A 97 -19.03 -10.67 -0.38
CA LYS A 97 -18.54 -9.35 0.04
C LYS A 97 -18.61 -8.33 -1.10
N THR A 98 -18.22 -8.75 -2.31
CA THR A 98 -18.30 -7.89 -3.50
C THR A 98 -19.76 -7.53 -3.81
N PHE A 99 -20.66 -8.50 -3.75
CA PHE A 99 -22.07 -8.27 -4.01
C PHE A 99 -22.71 -7.36 -2.98
N ALA A 100 -22.44 -7.58 -1.69
CA ALA A 100 -22.91 -6.72 -0.60
C ALA A 100 -22.38 -5.29 -0.72
N TYR A 101 -21.14 -5.12 -1.16
CA TYR A 101 -20.53 -3.79 -1.36
C TYR A 101 -21.20 -3.00 -2.50
N ILE A 102 -21.61 -3.67 -3.58
CA ILE A 102 -22.25 -3.07 -4.75
C ILE A 102 -23.73 -2.80 -4.48
N GLN A 103 -24.39 -3.68 -3.74
CA GLN A 103 -25.83 -3.62 -3.49
C GLN A 103 -26.25 -2.28 -2.88
N GLY A 104 -27.27 -1.66 -3.44
CA GLY A 104 -27.78 -0.37 -2.94
C GLY A 104 -27.00 0.86 -3.38
N LYS A 105 -25.88 0.71 -4.08
CA LYS A 105 -25.18 1.87 -4.67
C LYS A 105 -26.06 2.54 -5.73
N PRO A 106 -25.95 3.88 -5.94
CA PRO A 106 -26.82 4.62 -6.85
C PRO A 106 -26.93 4.03 -8.26
N SER A 107 -25.81 3.56 -8.80
CA SER A 107 -25.71 3.00 -10.17
C SER A 107 -25.77 1.47 -10.21
N ALA A 108 -26.00 0.79 -9.08
CA ALA A 108 -26.15 -0.66 -9.05
C ALA A 108 -27.45 -1.10 -9.73
N PRO A 109 -27.47 -2.27 -10.42
CA PRO A 109 -28.71 -2.85 -10.92
C PRO A 109 -29.73 -3.05 -9.80
N LYS A 110 -31.02 -3.03 -10.13
CA LYS A 110 -32.13 -3.17 -9.17
C LYS A 110 -33.15 -4.22 -9.65
N GLY A 111 -33.86 -4.86 -8.72
CA GLY A 111 -34.89 -5.85 -9.02
C GLY A 111 -34.37 -7.00 -9.90
N ALA A 112 -35.12 -7.40 -10.89
CA ALA A 112 -34.75 -8.51 -11.79
C ALA A 112 -33.40 -8.31 -12.50
N ALA A 113 -33.00 -7.05 -12.76
CA ALA A 113 -31.67 -6.76 -13.34
C ALA A 113 -30.53 -7.06 -12.34
N TRP A 114 -30.79 -6.91 -11.04
CA TRP A 114 -29.85 -7.32 -9.99
C TRP A 114 -29.68 -8.84 -9.96
N ASP A 115 -30.77 -9.59 -10.02
CA ASP A 115 -30.72 -11.06 -9.99
C ASP A 115 -29.96 -11.63 -11.19
N MET A 116 -30.19 -11.04 -12.38
CA MET A 116 -29.46 -11.39 -13.61
C MET A 116 -27.97 -11.06 -13.48
N ALA A 117 -27.63 -9.87 -12.98
CA ALA A 117 -26.25 -9.44 -12.80
C ALA A 117 -25.54 -10.34 -11.78
N LEU A 118 -26.19 -10.65 -10.65
CA LEU A 118 -25.64 -11.53 -9.63
C LEU A 118 -25.33 -12.93 -10.18
N SER A 119 -26.27 -13.51 -10.95
CA SER A 119 -26.06 -14.81 -11.61
C SER A 119 -24.86 -14.76 -12.56
N TYR A 120 -24.75 -13.69 -13.34
CA TYR A 120 -23.65 -13.50 -14.28
C TYR A 120 -22.30 -13.29 -13.55
N TRP A 121 -22.26 -12.47 -12.53
CA TRP A 121 -21.02 -12.21 -11.77
C TRP A 121 -20.48 -13.44 -11.05
N LYS A 122 -21.35 -14.33 -10.57
CA LYS A 122 -20.96 -15.61 -9.97
C LYS A 122 -20.24 -16.54 -10.94
N SER A 123 -20.40 -16.34 -12.26
CA SER A 123 -19.70 -17.12 -13.28
C SER A 123 -18.26 -16.68 -13.53
N PHE A 124 -17.80 -15.60 -12.89
CA PHE A 124 -16.41 -15.08 -13.06
C PHE A 124 -15.37 -15.72 -12.13
N VAL A 125 -15.78 -16.64 -11.30
CA VAL A 125 -14.84 -17.43 -10.49
C VAL A 125 -14.07 -18.36 -11.42
N SER A 126 -12.76 -18.41 -11.27
CA SER A 126 -11.91 -19.35 -12.02
C SER A 126 -12.30 -20.79 -11.70
N ASP A 127 -12.37 -21.63 -12.73
CA ASP A 127 -12.72 -23.04 -12.59
C ASP A 127 -11.70 -23.80 -11.74
N GLU A 128 -12.13 -24.87 -11.09
CA GLU A 128 -11.22 -25.79 -10.43
C GLU A 128 -10.25 -26.40 -11.46
N GLY A 129 -8.95 -26.30 -11.19
CA GLY A 129 -7.91 -26.75 -12.11
C GLY A 129 -7.62 -25.78 -13.26
N ALA A 130 -8.12 -24.53 -13.23
CA ALA A 130 -7.75 -23.51 -14.19
C ALA A 130 -6.23 -23.39 -14.33
N HIS A 131 -5.75 -23.26 -15.57
CA HIS A 131 -4.33 -23.15 -15.85
C HIS A 131 -3.84 -21.72 -15.62
N PHE A 132 -2.79 -21.60 -14.82
CA PHE A 132 -2.02 -20.36 -14.64
C PHE A 132 -0.60 -20.57 -15.15
N ASP A 133 -0.06 -19.59 -15.89
CA ASP A 133 1.31 -19.63 -16.41
C ASP A 133 2.36 -19.53 -15.27
N ARG A 134 1.98 -18.92 -14.16
CA ARG A 134 2.78 -18.81 -12.94
C ARG A 134 1.88 -18.82 -11.72
N THR A 135 2.31 -19.53 -10.67
CA THR A 135 1.67 -19.50 -9.36
C THR A 135 2.68 -19.07 -8.31
N VAL A 136 2.28 -18.14 -7.45
CA VAL A 136 3.03 -17.66 -6.29
C VAL A 136 2.18 -17.91 -5.06
N VAL A 137 2.77 -18.49 -4.03
CA VAL A 137 2.09 -18.78 -2.75
C VAL A 137 2.78 -18.01 -1.64
N ILE A 138 1.99 -17.25 -0.90
CA ILE A 138 2.45 -16.48 0.28
C ILE A 138 1.78 -17.08 1.52
N ASP A 139 2.57 -17.33 2.55
CA ASP A 139 2.03 -17.66 3.87
C ASP A 139 1.65 -16.37 4.61
N GLY A 140 0.36 -16.06 4.61
CA GLY A 140 -0.17 -14.89 5.30
C GLY A 140 -0.01 -14.95 6.81
N SER A 141 0.08 -16.15 7.39
CA SER A 141 0.26 -16.30 8.85
C SER A 141 1.68 -15.96 9.31
N ALA A 142 2.65 -16.02 8.41
CA ALA A 142 4.03 -15.62 8.68
C ALA A 142 4.28 -14.12 8.43
N LEU A 143 3.33 -13.42 7.80
CA LEU A 143 3.51 -12.00 7.52
C LEU A 143 3.46 -11.16 8.80
N VAL A 144 4.32 -10.18 8.81
CA VAL A 144 4.36 -9.10 9.81
C VAL A 144 4.28 -7.75 9.08
N PRO A 145 4.07 -6.62 9.76
CA PRO A 145 4.11 -5.31 9.12
C PRO A 145 5.39 -5.13 8.30
N MET A 146 5.22 -4.67 7.07
CA MET A 146 6.28 -4.56 6.07
C MET A 146 6.72 -3.12 5.87
N VAL A 147 7.99 -2.94 5.50
CA VAL A 147 8.56 -1.62 5.21
C VAL A 147 9.58 -1.72 4.07
N THR A 148 9.61 -0.73 3.18
CA THR A 148 10.68 -0.64 2.17
C THR A 148 11.93 -0.01 2.77
N TRP A 149 13.10 -0.62 2.51
CA TRP A 149 14.41 -0.12 2.95
C TRP A 149 15.16 0.64 1.85
N GLY A 150 14.82 0.40 0.59
CA GLY A 150 15.53 0.96 -0.56
C GLY A 150 14.67 1.90 -1.40
N THR A 151 15.01 2.03 -2.67
CA THR A 151 14.43 2.99 -3.63
C THR A 151 13.44 2.36 -4.61
N SER A 152 13.01 1.13 -4.34
CA SER A 152 12.03 0.37 -5.12
C SER A 152 11.01 -0.28 -4.18
N PRO A 153 9.74 -0.46 -4.59
CA PRO A 153 8.77 -1.23 -3.80
C PRO A 153 9.16 -2.70 -3.57
N GLU A 154 10.06 -3.26 -4.37
CA GLU A 154 10.61 -4.62 -4.14
C GLU A 154 11.68 -4.68 -3.04
N ASP A 155 12.26 -3.52 -2.70
CA ASP A 155 13.24 -3.42 -1.61
C ASP A 155 12.52 -3.41 -0.26
N VAL A 156 11.83 -4.48 0.07
CA VAL A 156 10.95 -4.60 1.23
C VAL A 156 11.44 -5.67 2.20
N ILE A 157 11.26 -5.39 3.50
CA ILE A 157 11.58 -6.31 4.60
C ILE A 157 10.50 -6.21 5.70
N PRO A 158 10.40 -7.22 6.57
CA PRO A 158 9.69 -7.08 7.84
C PRO A 158 10.20 -5.89 8.66
N VAL A 159 9.31 -5.19 9.36
CA VAL A 159 9.71 -4.08 10.24
C VAL A 159 10.65 -4.52 11.38
N THR A 160 10.60 -5.80 11.73
CA THR A 160 11.49 -6.44 12.71
C THR A 160 12.82 -6.87 12.12
N GLY A 161 13.03 -6.66 10.82
CA GLY A 161 14.22 -7.08 10.09
C GLY A 161 15.34 -6.04 10.10
N ASN A 162 16.49 -6.49 9.61
CA ASN A 162 17.66 -5.63 9.41
C ASN A 162 17.79 -5.24 7.93
N VAL A 163 18.33 -4.08 7.68
CA VAL A 163 18.69 -3.60 6.34
C VAL A 163 19.62 -4.62 5.67
N PRO A 164 19.29 -5.13 4.47
CA PRO A 164 20.06 -6.19 3.84
C PRO A 164 21.50 -5.78 3.55
N ASP A 165 22.41 -6.76 3.64
CA ASP A 165 23.76 -6.60 3.12
C ASP A 165 23.74 -6.71 1.57
N PRO A 166 24.21 -5.70 0.83
CA PRO A 166 24.31 -5.76 -0.63
C PRO A 166 25.00 -7.02 -1.15
N GLU A 167 25.99 -7.56 -0.44
CA GLU A 167 26.70 -8.76 -0.87
C GLU A 167 25.87 -10.05 -0.77
N SER A 168 24.75 -10.02 -0.07
CA SER A 168 23.81 -11.14 0.03
C SER A 168 23.00 -11.36 -1.27
N PHE A 169 22.95 -10.39 -2.18
CA PHE A 169 22.19 -10.52 -3.43
C PHE A 169 22.93 -11.36 -4.47
N ALA A 170 22.18 -12.23 -5.17
CA ALA A 170 22.74 -13.24 -6.05
C ALA A 170 23.49 -12.69 -7.28
N THR A 171 23.03 -11.55 -7.84
CA THR A 171 23.59 -11.01 -9.08
C THR A 171 24.39 -9.73 -8.85
N PRO A 172 25.46 -9.48 -9.65
CA PRO A 172 26.21 -8.23 -9.54
C PRO A 172 25.36 -6.98 -9.70
N ASP A 173 24.36 -7.00 -10.60
CA ASP A 173 23.49 -5.87 -10.84
C ASP A 173 22.59 -5.56 -9.61
N LYS A 174 22.06 -6.61 -8.95
CA LYS A 174 21.30 -6.43 -7.71
C LYS A 174 22.19 -5.94 -6.56
N ARG A 175 23.42 -6.42 -6.43
CA ARG A 175 24.40 -5.90 -5.46
C ARG A 175 24.67 -4.42 -5.69
N ALA A 176 24.97 -4.03 -6.92
CA ALA A 176 25.22 -2.64 -7.29
C ALA A 176 23.98 -1.75 -7.05
N ALA A 177 22.78 -2.25 -7.34
CA ALA A 177 21.52 -1.55 -7.05
C ALA A 177 21.32 -1.37 -5.54
N ALA A 178 21.57 -2.40 -4.74
CA ALA A 178 21.45 -2.34 -3.28
C ALA A 178 22.44 -1.35 -2.67
N HIS A 179 23.70 -1.32 -3.11
CA HIS A 179 24.65 -0.29 -2.67
C HIS A 179 24.15 1.13 -2.96
N ARG A 180 23.67 1.40 -4.19
CA ARG A 180 23.13 2.72 -4.53
C ARG A 180 21.89 3.07 -3.69
N ALA A 181 21.01 2.09 -3.43
CA ALA A 181 19.83 2.29 -2.62
C ALA A 181 20.21 2.65 -1.17
N LEU A 182 21.18 1.96 -0.56
CA LEU A 182 21.67 2.26 0.78
C LEU A 182 22.28 3.66 0.87
N ASP A 183 23.12 4.03 -0.10
CA ASP A 183 23.74 5.36 -0.17
C ASP A 183 22.67 6.45 -0.27
N TYR A 184 21.70 6.27 -1.17
CA TYR A 184 20.59 7.22 -1.34
C TYR A 184 19.74 7.32 -0.09
N MET A 185 19.35 6.20 0.48
CA MET A 185 18.52 6.13 1.69
C MET A 185 19.30 6.50 2.96
N GLY A 186 20.65 6.56 2.92
CA GLY A 186 21.47 6.82 4.08
C GLY A 186 21.26 5.80 5.18
N LEU A 187 21.24 4.52 4.80
CA LEU A 187 21.10 3.37 5.69
C LEU A 187 22.39 2.56 5.68
N THR A 188 22.65 1.87 6.79
CA THR A 188 23.79 0.98 6.94
C THR A 188 23.33 -0.49 6.85
N ALA A 189 24.04 -1.30 6.09
CA ALA A 189 23.77 -2.75 6.05
C ALA A 189 23.83 -3.36 7.46
N GLY A 190 22.88 -4.23 7.76
CA GLY A 190 22.79 -4.92 9.04
C GLY A 190 22.14 -4.12 10.18
N GLN A 191 21.91 -2.81 10.04
CA GLN A 191 21.18 -2.05 11.06
C GLN A 191 19.71 -2.46 11.12
N PRO A 192 19.07 -2.50 12.31
CA PRO A 192 17.64 -2.67 12.43
C PRO A 192 16.90 -1.54 11.68
N ILE A 193 15.93 -1.90 10.84
CA ILE A 193 15.17 -0.87 10.10
C ILE A 193 14.35 0.01 11.04
N SER A 194 13.97 -0.49 12.20
CA SER A 194 13.28 0.25 13.26
C SER A 194 14.08 1.42 13.83
N GLU A 195 15.42 1.44 13.68
CA GLU A 195 16.25 2.58 14.08
C GLU A 195 16.20 3.75 13.09
N ALA A 196 15.58 3.58 11.94
CA ALA A 196 15.48 4.63 10.93
C ALA A 196 14.59 5.77 11.43
N ARG A 197 15.22 6.90 11.80
CA ARG A 197 14.52 8.11 12.23
C ARG A 197 13.68 8.69 11.10
N ILE A 198 12.49 9.17 11.41
CA ILE A 198 11.53 9.75 10.46
C ILE A 198 11.40 11.26 10.69
N ASP A 199 11.47 12.05 9.62
CA ASP A 199 11.29 13.50 9.63
C ASP A 199 9.88 13.91 9.17
N ARG A 200 9.28 13.09 8.32
CA ARG A 200 7.95 13.31 7.72
C ARG A 200 7.10 12.06 7.79
N VAL A 201 5.80 12.25 7.90
CA VAL A 201 4.82 11.18 7.68
C VAL A 201 3.75 11.66 6.71
N PHE A 202 3.45 10.80 5.75
CA PHE A 202 2.40 11.02 4.76
C PHE A 202 1.41 9.86 4.79
N ILE A 203 0.21 10.10 5.32
CA ILE A 203 -0.93 9.20 5.22
C ILE A 203 -1.83 9.74 4.12
N GLY A 204 -1.78 9.12 2.95
CA GLY A 204 -2.44 9.63 1.76
C GLY A 204 -2.36 8.64 0.61
N SER A 205 -2.58 9.10 -0.60
CA SER A 205 -2.64 8.37 -1.86
C SER A 205 -4.03 7.81 -2.20
N CYS A 206 -4.26 7.55 -3.50
CA CYS A 206 -5.52 6.97 -3.98
C CYS A 206 -5.75 5.53 -3.49
N THR A 207 -4.71 4.83 -3.07
CA THR A 207 -4.77 3.41 -2.67
C THR A 207 -4.96 3.25 -1.17
N ASN A 208 -4.19 3.97 -0.35
CA ASN A 208 -4.19 3.81 1.11
C ASN A 208 -4.55 5.11 1.86
N SER A 209 -5.64 5.75 1.45
CA SER A 209 -6.32 6.77 2.24
C SER A 209 -7.83 6.72 2.03
N ARG A 210 -8.38 5.52 1.95
CA ARG A 210 -9.81 5.23 2.02
C ARG A 210 -10.27 5.30 3.46
N ILE A 211 -11.57 5.23 3.69
CA ILE A 211 -12.10 5.37 5.05
C ILE A 211 -11.56 4.32 6.03
N GLU A 212 -11.35 3.07 5.58
CA GLU A 212 -10.77 2.03 6.43
C GLU A 212 -9.32 2.34 6.82
N ASP A 213 -8.53 2.88 5.88
CA ASP A 213 -7.15 3.31 6.13
C ASP A 213 -7.10 4.45 7.16
N MET A 214 -8.03 5.43 7.02
CA MET A 214 -8.16 6.52 7.99
C MET A 214 -8.54 6.02 9.38
N ARG A 215 -9.48 5.08 9.47
CA ARG A 215 -9.88 4.46 10.74
C ARG A 215 -8.73 3.68 11.39
N ALA A 216 -8.00 2.89 10.59
CA ALA A 216 -6.86 2.11 11.08
C ALA A 216 -5.75 3.01 11.64
N ALA A 217 -5.40 4.09 10.92
CA ALA A 217 -4.42 5.06 11.39
C ALA A 217 -4.92 5.84 12.61
N ALA A 218 -6.19 6.28 12.60
CA ALA A 218 -6.79 7.01 13.73
C ALA A 218 -6.86 6.16 15.01
N ALA A 219 -7.11 4.86 14.91
CA ALA A 219 -7.11 3.96 16.06
C ALA A 219 -5.74 3.93 16.75
N VAL A 220 -4.65 3.85 15.98
CA VAL A 220 -3.28 3.92 16.51
C VAL A 220 -3.00 5.26 17.18
N VAL A 221 -3.41 6.35 16.53
CA VAL A 221 -3.24 7.71 17.07
C VAL A 221 -4.03 7.90 18.36
N GLN A 222 -5.28 7.42 18.41
CA GLN A 222 -6.13 7.52 19.57
C GLN A 222 -5.58 6.74 20.77
N GLU A 223 -5.09 5.52 20.53
CA GLU A 223 -4.47 4.71 21.56
C GLU A 223 -3.23 5.41 22.15
N ALA A 224 -2.36 5.91 21.29
CA ALA A 224 -1.20 6.67 21.72
C ALA A 224 -1.56 7.94 22.51
N PHE A 225 -2.60 8.64 22.08
CA PHE A 225 -3.09 9.85 22.75
C PHE A 225 -3.61 9.55 24.17
N LEU A 226 -4.26 8.41 24.36
CA LEU A 226 -4.68 7.96 25.71
C LEU A 226 -3.49 7.71 26.64
N HIS A 227 -2.31 7.39 26.08
CA HIS A 227 -1.06 7.28 26.81
C HIS A 227 -0.26 8.60 26.86
N GLY A 228 -0.88 9.73 26.53
CA GLY A 228 -0.25 11.05 26.58
C GLY A 228 0.79 11.31 25.48
N ARG A 229 0.76 10.53 24.39
CA ARG A 229 1.73 10.63 23.30
C ARG A 229 1.15 11.41 22.12
N LEU A 230 1.95 12.28 21.57
CA LEU A 230 1.67 13.12 20.42
C LEU A 230 2.68 12.84 19.31
N VAL A 231 2.46 13.41 18.14
CA VAL A 231 3.46 13.42 17.06
C VAL A 231 4.81 13.91 17.61
N ALA A 232 5.86 13.16 17.32
CA ALA A 232 7.20 13.49 17.79
C ALA A 232 7.59 14.93 17.36
N PRO A 233 8.19 15.76 18.23
CA PRO A 233 8.39 17.20 17.98
C PRO A 233 9.16 17.53 16.69
N HIS A 234 9.98 16.62 16.20
CA HIS A 234 10.76 16.78 14.97
C HIS A 234 10.06 16.25 13.72
N VAL A 235 8.91 15.57 13.87
CA VAL A 235 8.16 14.98 12.74
C VAL A 235 7.07 15.95 12.28
N LYS A 236 6.96 16.13 10.98
CA LYS A 236 5.80 16.77 10.36
C LYS A 236 4.93 15.71 9.73
N ALA A 237 3.79 15.46 10.33
CA ALA A 237 2.86 14.43 9.90
C ALA A 237 1.63 15.03 9.22
N MET A 238 1.25 14.51 8.06
CA MET A 238 0.06 14.95 7.34
C MET A 238 -0.84 13.77 6.96
N VAL A 239 -2.14 14.05 6.97
CA VAL A 239 -3.20 13.13 6.54
C VAL A 239 -3.97 13.77 5.40
N VAL A 240 -4.04 13.06 4.27
CA VAL A 240 -4.71 13.50 3.04
C VAL A 240 -5.77 12.47 2.68
N PRO A 241 -7.07 12.73 2.92
CA PRO A 241 -8.15 11.83 2.54
C PRO A 241 -8.16 11.52 1.04
N GLY A 242 -8.52 10.30 0.65
CA GLY A 242 -8.44 9.83 -0.73
C GLY A 242 -9.45 10.47 -1.69
N SER A 243 -10.52 11.06 -1.17
CA SER A 243 -11.54 11.79 -1.95
C SER A 243 -12.35 12.72 -1.05
N GLY A 244 -13.13 13.62 -1.67
CA GLY A 244 -14.08 14.48 -0.93
C GLY A 244 -15.06 13.67 -0.08
N LEU A 245 -15.62 12.59 -0.63
CA LEU A 245 -16.56 11.73 0.10
C LEU A 245 -15.89 11.02 1.29
N VAL A 246 -14.63 10.60 1.15
CA VAL A 246 -13.87 10.03 2.28
C VAL A 246 -13.61 11.08 3.34
N LYS A 247 -13.27 12.32 2.93
CA LYS A 247 -13.08 13.43 3.86
C LYS A 247 -14.36 13.73 4.66
N GLU A 248 -15.47 13.91 3.97
CA GLU A 248 -16.79 14.14 4.59
C GLU A 248 -17.14 13.03 5.59
N GLN A 249 -16.93 11.78 5.20
CA GLN A 249 -17.20 10.64 6.09
C GLN A 249 -16.25 10.63 7.29
N ALA A 250 -14.95 10.84 7.08
CA ALA A 250 -13.96 10.86 8.15
C ALA A 250 -14.23 11.98 9.16
N GLU A 251 -14.62 13.17 8.69
CA GLU A 251 -15.01 14.29 9.54
C GLU A 251 -16.32 14.02 10.30
N ALA A 252 -17.31 13.38 9.65
CA ALA A 252 -18.54 12.96 10.32
C ALA A 252 -18.31 11.90 11.41
N GLU A 253 -17.28 11.08 11.26
CA GLU A 253 -16.84 10.09 12.26
C GLU A 253 -15.88 10.68 13.32
N GLY A 254 -15.46 11.95 13.19
CA GLY A 254 -14.55 12.63 14.10
C GLY A 254 -13.09 12.21 13.99
N LEU A 255 -12.71 11.52 12.90
CA LEU A 255 -11.33 11.04 12.71
C LEU A 255 -10.36 12.21 12.53
N ASP A 256 -10.78 13.30 11.88
CA ASP A 256 -9.98 14.51 11.73
C ASP A 256 -9.63 15.15 13.08
N ALA A 257 -10.56 15.13 14.03
CA ALA A 257 -10.34 15.65 15.38
C ALA A 257 -9.28 14.84 16.13
N ILE A 258 -9.28 13.50 15.99
CA ILE A 258 -8.25 12.61 16.55
C ILE A 258 -6.87 12.97 16.00
N PHE A 259 -6.72 13.07 14.68
CA PHE A 259 -5.46 13.43 14.06
C PHE A 259 -4.96 14.81 14.46
N LYS A 260 -5.82 15.82 14.40
CA LYS A 260 -5.48 17.20 14.78
C LYS A 260 -5.05 17.32 16.25
N ALA A 261 -5.76 16.64 17.16
CA ALA A 261 -5.43 16.64 18.58
C ALA A 261 -4.05 16.04 18.87
N ALA A 262 -3.61 15.05 18.08
CA ALA A 262 -2.30 14.44 18.19
C ALA A 262 -1.18 15.21 17.45
N GLY A 263 -1.51 16.27 16.70
CA GLY A 263 -0.52 17.12 16.02
C GLY A 263 -0.31 16.78 14.54
N PHE A 264 -1.20 16.01 13.91
CA PHE A 264 -1.19 15.82 12.46
C PHE A 264 -1.85 16.99 11.73
N GLU A 265 -1.34 17.32 10.56
CA GLU A 265 -1.99 18.23 9.63
C GLU A 265 -3.09 17.50 8.85
N TRP A 266 -4.33 17.94 8.97
CA TRP A 266 -5.47 17.45 8.18
C TRP A 266 -5.62 18.27 6.91
N ARG A 267 -5.52 17.62 5.74
CA ARG A 267 -5.41 18.27 4.44
C ARG A 267 -6.66 18.06 3.58
N GLU A 268 -6.76 18.84 2.51
CA GLU A 268 -7.75 18.62 1.46
C GLU A 268 -7.36 17.41 0.59
N PRO A 269 -8.37 16.67 0.06
CA PRO A 269 -8.14 15.54 -0.84
C PRO A 269 -7.33 15.93 -2.06
N GLY A 270 -6.35 15.11 -2.43
CA GLY A 270 -5.50 15.32 -3.59
C GLY A 270 -4.27 14.42 -3.58
N CYS A 271 -3.43 14.58 -4.60
CA CYS A 271 -2.19 13.79 -4.69
C CYS A 271 -1.13 14.23 -3.68
N SER A 272 -1.11 15.54 -3.31
CA SER A 272 -0.21 16.09 -2.30
C SER A 272 1.22 15.55 -2.45
N MET A 273 1.84 15.07 -1.38
CA MET A 273 3.20 14.55 -1.39
C MET A 273 3.39 13.27 -2.22
N CYS A 274 2.34 12.55 -2.59
CA CYS A 274 2.47 11.32 -3.40
C CYS A 274 3.24 11.53 -4.72
N LEU A 275 3.15 12.72 -5.32
CA LEU A 275 3.81 13.08 -6.58
C LEU A 275 4.84 14.22 -6.44
N ALA A 276 4.84 14.94 -5.34
CA ALA A 276 5.67 16.14 -5.11
C ALA A 276 5.54 17.22 -6.21
N MET A 277 4.36 17.31 -6.85
CA MET A 277 4.07 18.30 -7.91
C MET A 277 3.50 19.61 -7.37
N ASN A 278 3.36 19.72 -6.06
CA ASN A 278 2.88 20.89 -5.32
C ASN A 278 3.91 21.27 -4.24
N PRO A 279 3.64 22.27 -3.39
CA PRO A 279 4.54 22.62 -2.26
C PRO A 279 4.76 21.50 -1.24
N ASP A 280 3.84 20.51 -1.16
CA ASP A 280 3.99 19.34 -0.26
C ASP A 280 5.02 18.38 -0.83
N LYS A 281 6.27 18.54 -0.44
CA LYS A 281 7.39 17.72 -0.89
C LYS A 281 8.45 17.59 0.20
N LEU A 282 9.24 16.54 0.11
CA LEU A 282 10.42 16.35 0.96
C LEU A 282 11.53 17.32 0.58
N ALA A 283 12.19 17.85 1.56
CA ALA A 283 13.51 18.46 1.39
C ALA A 283 14.57 17.36 1.14
N PRO A 284 15.73 17.74 0.57
CA PRO A 284 16.82 16.77 0.37
C PRO A 284 17.18 16.05 1.68
N GLN A 285 17.26 14.73 1.60
CA GLN A 285 17.56 13.81 2.71
C GLN A 285 16.51 13.69 3.81
N GLU A 286 15.41 14.48 3.79
CA GLU A 286 14.28 14.21 4.68
C GLU A 286 13.75 12.78 4.44
N ARG A 287 13.49 12.07 5.53
CA ARG A 287 13.01 10.70 5.54
C ARG A 287 11.53 10.65 5.87
N CYS A 288 10.75 9.97 5.03
CA CYS A 288 9.30 9.88 5.16
C CYS A 288 8.84 8.43 5.33
N ALA A 289 8.00 8.16 6.32
CA ALA A 289 7.14 7.00 6.35
C ALA A 289 5.85 7.35 5.59
N SER A 290 5.54 6.60 4.52
CA SER A 290 4.54 6.99 3.54
C SER A 290 3.61 5.84 3.16
N THR A 291 2.32 6.12 3.06
CA THR A 291 1.34 5.16 2.53
C THR A 291 1.21 5.22 1.01
N SER A 292 2.09 5.94 0.32
CA SER A 292 2.17 5.99 -1.14
C SER A 292 2.40 4.62 -1.77
N ASN A 293 2.24 4.52 -3.09
CA ASN A 293 2.46 3.28 -3.84
C ASN A 293 3.92 3.13 -4.27
N ARG A 294 4.66 4.24 -4.42
CA ARG A 294 6.00 4.30 -5.04
C ARG A 294 6.96 5.11 -4.20
N ASN A 295 8.21 4.65 -4.17
CA ASN A 295 9.30 5.27 -3.40
C ASN A 295 10.61 5.44 -4.19
N PHE A 296 10.56 5.41 -5.54
CA PHE A 296 11.77 5.62 -6.32
C PHE A 296 12.39 7.01 -6.07
N GLU A 297 13.67 7.14 -6.38
CA GLU A 297 14.44 8.35 -6.15
C GLU A 297 13.75 9.62 -6.65
N GLY A 298 13.61 10.61 -5.79
CA GLY A 298 12.98 11.89 -6.11
C GLY A 298 11.46 11.90 -6.17
N ARG A 299 10.77 10.77 -5.96
CA ARG A 299 9.30 10.67 -6.09
C ARG A 299 8.53 11.66 -5.21
N GLN A 300 8.91 11.80 -3.96
CA GLN A 300 8.27 12.72 -3.00
C GLN A 300 9.07 14.01 -2.80
N GLY A 301 10.10 14.25 -3.59
CA GLY A 301 10.98 15.41 -3.53
C GLY A 301 12.42 15.04 -3.88
N ARG A 302 13.17 15.99 -4.44
CA ARG A 302 14.57 15.78 -4.84
C ARG A 302 15.40 15.28 -3.67
N ALA A 303 16.07 14.13 -3.82
CA ALA A 303 16.85 13.46 -2.79
C ALA A 303 16.07 13.13 -1.50
N GLY A 304 14.74 13.13 -1.55
CA GLY A 304 13.88 12.68 -0.44
C GLY A 304 13.92 11.16 -0.30
N ARG A 305 13.88 10.69 0.93
CA ARG A 305 13.99 9.27 1.32
C ARG A 305 12.65 8.75 1.78
N THR A 306 12.05 7.82 1.02
CA THR A 306 10.68 7.35 1.29
C THR A 306 10.67 5.87 1.64
N HIS A 307 10.09 5.54 2.78
CA HIS A 307 9.73 4.19 3.20
C HIS A 307 8.23 3.97 2.98
N LEU A 308 7.87 2.96 2.20
CA LEU A 308 6.47 2.55 2.06
C LEU A 308 6.07 1.70 3.26
N VAL A 309 4.95 2.06 3.86
CA VAL A 309 4.39 1.40 5.05
C VAL A 309 2.86 1.40 4.99
N SER A 310 2.21 0.61 5.85
CA SER A 310 0.76 0.67 6.04
C SER A 310 0.33 1.94 6.78
N PRO A 311 -0.96 2.35 6.70
CA PRO A 311 -1.48 3.51 7.42
C PRO A 311 -1.26 3.46 8.93
N ALA A 312 -1.44 2.29 9.55
CA ALA A 312 -1.19 2.09 10.97
C ALA A 312 0.29 2.27 11.33
N MET A 313 1.19 1.71 10.51
CA MET A 313 2.64 1.87 10.66
C MET A 313 3.07 3.32 10.49
N ALA A 314 2.50 4.05 9.53
CA ALA A 314 2.77 5.47 9.32
C ALA A 314 2.35 6.30 10.54
N ALA A 315 1.17 6.01 11.10
CA ALA A 315 0.66 6.68 12.30
C ALA A 315 1.58 6.43 13.52
N ALA A 316 1.99 5.17 13.74
CA ALA A 316 2.90 4.82 14.82
C ALA A 316 4.28 5.51 14.65
N ALA A 317 4.82 5.53 13.43
CA ALA A 317 6.10 6.19 13.13
C ALA A 317 6.04 7.72 13.35
N ALA A 318 4.89 8.36 13.12
CA ALA A 318 4.72 9.79 13.40
C ALA A 318 4.91 10.12 14.88
N ILE A 319 4.39 9.26 15.74
CA ILE A 319 4.39 9.46 17.19
C ILE A 319 5.72 9.02 17.79
N ALA A 320 6.26 7.89 17.35
CA ALA A 320 7.56 7.39 17.81
C ALA A 320 8.76 8.22 17.31
N GLY A 321 8.62 8.86 16.14
CA GLY A 321 9.72 9.61 15.50
C GLY A 321 10.71 8.74 14.73
N HIS A 322 10.48 7.45 14.66
CA HIS A 322 11.23 6.45 13.89
C HIS A 322 10.31 5.31 13.45
N LEU A 323 10.79 4.42 12.59
CA LEU A 323 10.02 3.22 12.23
C LEU A 323 9.86 2.32 13.45
N VAL A 324 8.65 1.77 13.64
CA VAL A 324 8.33 0.90 14.79
C VAL A 324 7.40 -0.22 14.36
N ASP A 325 7.43 -1.32 15.08
CA ASP A 325 6.42 -2.37 14.93
C ASP A 325 5.12 -1.93 15.63
N VAL A 326 4.08 -1.65 14.84
CA VAL A 326 2.79 -1.19 15.36
C VAL A 326 2.14 -2.16 16.34
N ARG A 327 2.58 -3.41 16.38
CA ARG A 327 2.04 -4.45 17.26
C ARG A 327 2.52 -4.35 18.71
N THR A 328 3.73 -3.83 18.92
CA THR A 328 4.44 -3.87 20.23
C THR A 328 4.92 -2.50 20.70
N TRP A 329 4.97 -1.49 19.83
CA TRP A 329 5.65 -0.22 20.10
C TRP A 329 5.13 0.57 21.32
N LEU A 330 3.86 0.42 21.70
CA LEU A 330 3.32 1.06 22.90
C LEU A 330 3.81 0.39 24.18
N GLU A 331 4.07 -0.91 24.15
CA GLU A 331 4.55 -1.69 25.28
C GLU A 331 6.04 -1.46 25.54
N GLU A 332 6.84 -1.29 24.47
CA GLU A 332 8.30 -1.12 24.54
C GLU A 332 8.71 0.27 25.08
N THR A 333 7.77 1.20 25.12
CA THR A 333 8.02 2.59 25.47
C THR A 333 7.28 3.03 26.73
N ALA A 334 6.62 2.09 27.42
CA ALA A 334 6.03 2.27 28.76
C ALA A 334 7.08 1.96 29.83
#